data_7086eeff17c453f76cafa353ffbd3331
#
_entry.id   7086eeff17c453f76cafa353ffbd3331
#
_cell.length_a   1.000
_cell.length_b   1.000
_cell.length_c   1.000
_cell.angle_alpha   90.00
_cell.angle_beta   90.00
_cell.angle_gamma   90.00
#
_symmetry.space_group_name_H-M   'P 1'
#
loop_
_entity.id
_entity.type
_entity.pdbx_description
1 polymer ?
#
loop_
_entity_poly.entity_id
_entity_poly.type
_entity_poly.pdbx_seq_one_letter_code
_entity_poly.pdbx_strand_id
1 'polypeptide(L)'
;MFSRLLWCFMLVVFAIPADAASKSSTRTALVIGNAKYEAAVGPLRNTSNDAKAVAQTLRDLGFAVIEKHNVTRDQLLRAVMEFRATLSNAEVGLFYYAGHGIAVAGSNYLLPIKSGYTPEGADDVTLRMLAETKLFNVEQAVADMKSSGARCNLVILDACRTTAVARTGRTRDATNPGGLTEMKPPAGSLIAFATDAGQTALDGDGANGLYTEELLKHLRTPGLTIEQVFKRTRAGVLERSEGGQIPAEYSRLVGEDIFLAGPAASSPPMSVPVQLTLEDITKLAVAGKASECVTSLKQHAQANGAGDFAVLPLETLLEQVKEDLKDATTASPEVETAATTCELVIDALRDCLPPDHAKKANLTAKALNRHGDALLLLGRADEALDAYNAAIPLTPDDSYPIYNRARAHLALGNTAEAKAGFTAASNTKFNQPKARKLAEEALAKLK
;
A
#
# COMPACT_ATOMS: atom_id res chain seq x y z
N MET A 1 -10.02 90.49 0.96
CA MET A 1 -10.88 89.43 1.53
C MET A 1 -10.51 88.13 0.81
N PHE A 2 -9.66 87.30 1.41
CA PHE A 2 -9.15 86.05 0.81
C PHE A 2 -9.82 84.87 1.40
N SER A 3 -10.55 84.13 0.56
CA SER A 3 -11.13 82.81 0.89
C SER A 3 -10.07 81.73 0.69
N ARG A 4 -9.75 80.94 1.74
CA ARG A 4 -8.86 79.80 1.68
C ARG A 4 -9.72 78.55 1.49
N LEU A 5 -9.61 77.94 0.31
CA LEU A 5 -10.11 76.56 0.05
C LEU A 5 -9.13 75.58 0.65
N LEU A 6 -9.63 74.78 1.62
CA LEU A 6 -8.88 73.65 2.22
C LEU A 6 -9.21 72.39 1.38
N TRP A 7 -8.22 71.84 0.68
CA TRP A 7 -8.33 70.55 0.02
C TRP A 7 -7.98 69.45 1.01
N CYS A 8 -9.01 68.63 1.41
CA CYS A 8 -8.78 67.38 2.11
C CYS A 8 -8.37 66.30 1.12
N PHE A 9 -7.10 65.88 1.17
CA PHE A 9 -6.62 64.68 0.49
C PHE A 9 -7.05 63.47 1.34
N MET A 10 -8.03 62.69 0.84
CA MET A 10 -8.45 61.47 1.44
C MET A 10 -7.48 60.35 0.95
N LEU A 11 -6.55 59.97 1.83
CA LEU A 11 -5.63 58.83 1.58
C LEU A 11 -6.46 57.53 1.68
N VAL A 12 -6.80 56.95 0.52
CA VAL A 12 -7.35 55.59 0.46
C VAL A 12 -6.20 54.60 0.61
N VAL A 13 -6.01 54.08 1.81
CA VAL A 13 -5.12 52.95 2.08
C VAL A 13 -5.77 51.71 1.55
N PHE A 14 -5.35 51.24 0.38
CA PHE A 14 -5.64 49.88 -0.07
C PHE A 14 -4.94 48.90 0.87
N ALA A 15 -5.69 48.28 1.76
CA ALA A 15 -5.20 47.11 2.47
C ALA A 15 -5.06 45.98 1.45
N ILE A 16 -3.81 45.69 1.08
CA ILE A 16 -3.46 44.46 0.36
C ILE A 16 -3.76 43.31 1.35
N PRO A 17 -4.65 42.35 1.00
CA PRO A 17 -4.81 41.17 1.84
C PRO A 17 -3.44 40.50 1.92
N ALA A 18 -2.95 40.30 3.16
CA ALA A 18 -1.78 39.50 3.41
C ALA A 18 -2.10 38.11 2.84
N ASP A 19 -1.47 37.77 1.71
CA ASP A 19 -1.42 36.44 1.19
C ASP A 19 -1.10 35.51 2.37
N ALA A 20 -2.00 34.58 2.63
CA ALA A 20 -1.70 33.48 3.54
C ALA A 20 -0.54 32.74 2.92
N ALA A 21 0.66 33.06 3.40
CA ALA A 21 1.89 32.38 3.02
C ALA A 21 1.60 30.89 3.22
N SER A 22 1.40 30.16 2.13
CA SER A 22 1.35 28.71 2.09
C SER A 22 2.53 28.26 2.92
N LYS A 23 2.29 27.62 4.08
CA LYS A 23 3.35 26.99 4.86
C LYS A 23 4.01 26.01 3.91
N SER A 24 5.20 26.37 3.42
CA SER A 24 6.05 25.45 2.65
C SER A 24 6.19 24.20 3.50
N SER A 25 5.53 23.12 3.09
CA SER A 25 5.58 21.85 3.78
C SER A 25 7.02 21.36 3.73
N THR A 26 7.67 21.27 4.88
CA THR A 26 9.06 20.83 4.97
C THR A 26 9.13 19.34 4.80
N ARG A 27 9.78 18.89 3.72
CA ARG A 27 10.04 17.47 3.43
C ARG A 27 11.53 17.24 3.57
N THR A 28 11.91 16.24 4.35
CA THR A 28 13.32 15.93 4.59
C THR A 28 13.58 14.45 4.42
N ALA A 29 14.76 14.09 3.89
CA ALA A 29 15.13 12.71 3.66
C ALA A 29 16.58 12.43 4.04
N LEU A 30 16.82 11.23 4.57
CA LEU A 30 18.14 10.62 4.68
C LEU A 30 18.19 9.43 3.71
N VAL A 31 19.15 9.48 2.78
CA VAL A 31 19.36 8.45 1.76
C VAL A 31 20.75 7.88 1.91
N ILE A 32 20.84 6.56 2.10
CA ILE A 32 22.09 5.84 2.31
C ILE A 32 22.24 4.71 1.31
N GLY A 33 23.40 4.64 0.63
CA GLY A 33 23.79 3.55 -0.25
C GLY A 33 25.12 2.94 0.14
N ASN A 34 25.13 1.70 0.61
CA ASN A 34 26.33 0.94 0.96
C ASN A 34 26.60 -0.15 -0.08
N ALA A 35 27.72 -0.05 -0.76
CA ALA A 35 28.15 -0.97 -1.82
C ALA A 35 29.50 -1.65 -1.52
N LYS A 36 30.43 -0.89 -0.89
CA LYS A 36 31.84 -1.30 -0.73
C LYS A 36 32.06 -2.08 0.56
N TYR A 37 31.42 -3.23 0.65
CA TYR A 37 31.65 -4.16 1.75
C TYR A 37 32.93 -4.95 1.56
N GLU A 38 33.46 -5.49 2.65
CA GLU A 38 34.58 -6.42 2.62
C GLU A 38 34.23 -7.71 1.87
N ALA A 39 35.23 -8.39 1.32
CA ALA A 39 35.03 -9.60 0.53
C ALA A 39 34.23 -10.69 1.28
N ALA A 40 34.39 -10.80 2.60
CA ALA A 40 33.67 -11.76 3.43
C ALA A 40 32.16 -11.51 3.48
N VAL A 41 31.71 -10.24 3.40
CA VAL A 41 30.31 -9.83 3.35
C VAL A 41 29.78 -9.85 1.90
N GLY A 42 30.63 -9.53 0.94
CA GLY A 42 30.32 -9.39 -0.47
C GLY A 42 29.94 -7.97 -0.86
N PRO A 43 30.60 -7.37 -1.87
CA PRO A 43 30.21 -6.06 -2.39
C PRO A 43 28.87 -6.13 -3.14
N LEU A 44 28.15 -5.03 -3.16
CA LEU A 44 26.89 -4.88 -3.89
C LEU A 44 27.06 -3.98 -5.11
N ARG A 45 26.41 -4.34 -6.22
CA ARG A 45 26.61 -3.68 -7.51
C ARG A 45 25.85 -2.36 -7.63
N ASN A 46 24.56 -2.36 -7.30
CA ASN A 46 23.62 -1.29 -7.66
C ASN A 46 23.31 -0.31 -6.53
N THR A 47 23.51 -0.65 -5.27
CA THR A 47 23.06 0.13 -4.10
C THR A 47 23.53 1.59 -4.06
N SER A 48 24.73 1.88 -4.58
CA SER A 48 25.20 3.27 -4.71
C SER A 48 24.46 4.04 -5.80
N ASN A 49 24.08 3.40 -6.89
CA ASN A 49 23.31 4.03 -7.96
C ASN A 49 21.87 4.22 -7.51
N ASP A 50 21.29 3.25 -6.80
CA ASP A 50 19.96 3.33 -6.23
C ASP A 50 19.83 4.52 -5.30
N ALA A 51 20.75 4.67 -4.36
CA ALA A 51 20.77 5.79 -3.44
C ALA A 51 20.89 7.14 -4.17
N LYS A 52 21.75 7.26 -5.18
CA LYS A 52 21.88 8.47 -6.00
C LYS A 52 20.58 8.80 -6.74
N ALA A 53 19.97 7.82 -7.39
CA ALA A 53 18.75 7.99 -8.17
C ALA A 53 17.57 8.38 -7.27
N VAL A 54 17.43 7.74 -6.10
CA VAL A 54 16.44 8.08 -5.09
C VAL A 54 16.67 9.48 -4.53
N ALA A 55 17.91 9.83 -4.14
CA ALA A 55 18.25 11.16 -3.63
C ALA A 55 17.93 12.25 -4.65
N GLN A 56 18.26 12.05 -5.92
CA GLN A 56 17.93 13.01 -6.97
C GLN A 56 16.41 13.14 -7.14
N THR A 57 15.70 12.03 -7.19
CA THR A 57 14.22 12.03 -7.29
C THR A 57 13.59 12.78 -6.13
N LEU A 58 14.05 12.55 -4.91
CA LEU A 58 13.50 13.23 -3.74
C LEU A 58 13.80 14.74 -3.76
N ARG A 59 14.99 15.17 -4.25
CA ARG A 59 15.28 16.59 -4.47
C ARG A 59 14.32 17.21 -5.49
N ASP A 60 14.07 16.53 -6.60
CA ASP A 60 13.13 16.96 -7.64
C ASP A 60 11.70 17.08 -7.07
N LEU A 61 11.36 16.27 -6.05
CA LEU A 61 10.10 16.30 -5.31
C LEU A 61 10.08 17.29 -4.13
N GLY A 62 11.10 18.14 -4.01
CA GLY A 62 11.16 19.22 -3.01
C GLY A 62 11.63 18.78 -1.62
N PHE A 63 12.29 17.63 -1.49
CA PHE A 63 12.90 17.22 -0.23
C PHE A 63 14.26 17.90 0.01
N ALA A 64 14.52 18.28 1.25
CA ALA A 64 15.89 18.51 1.72
C ALA A 64 16.54 17.14 1.97
N VAL A 65 17.56 16.78 1.17
CA VAL A 65 18.12 15.41 1.16
C VAL A 65 19.53 15.41 1.74
N ILE A 66 19.72 14.60 2.79
CA ILE A 66 21.01 14.18 3.32
C ILE A 66 21.39 12.87 2.62
N GLU A 67 22.40 12.92 1.75
CA GLU A 67 22.85 11.75 0.97
C GLU A 67 24.20 11.29 1.47
N LYS A 68 24.34 9.99 1.76
CA LYS A 68 25.58 9.37 2.23
C LYS A 68 25.84 8.05 1.50
N HIS A 69 27.11 7.75 1.25
CA HIS A 69 27.51 6.51 0.58
C HIS A 69 28.63 5.82 1.34
N ASN A 70 28.57 4.49 1.38
CA ASN A 70 29.60 3.64 1.97
C ASN A 70 29.97 4.09 3.39
N VAL A 71 28.97 4.19 4.26
CA VAL A 71 29.12 4.69 5.61
C VAL A 71 29.53 3.60 6.60
N THR A 72 30.47 3.91 7.47
CA THR A 72 30.76 3.13 8.67
C THR A 72 29.64 3.35 9.72
N ARG A 73 29.64 2.55 10.80
CA ARG A 73 28.64 2.69 11.85
C ARG A 73 28.59 4.09 12.45
N ASP A 74 29.74 4.67 12.75
CA ASP A 74 29.81 6.03 13.33
C ASP A 74 29.34 7.12 12.35
N GLN A 75 29.62 6.95 11.06
CA GLN A 75 29.13 7.85 10.04
C GLN A 75 27.60 7.73 9.86
N LEU A 76 27.07 6.50 9.92
CA LEU A 76 25.64 6.26 9.88
C LEU A 76 24.93 6.90 11.08
N LEU A 77 25.44 6.70 12.29
CA LEU A 77 24.88 7.31 13.50
C LEU A 77 24.88 8.84 13.40
N ARG A 78 25.98 9.45 12.94
CA ARG A 78 26.03 10.91 12.71
C ARG A 78 25.02 11.38 11.67
N ALA A 79 24.85 10.65 10.57
CA ALA A 79 23.87 10.98 9.54
C ALA A 79 22.42 10.88 10.06
N VAL A 80 22.12 9.89 10.90
CA VAL A 80 20.81 9.76 11.54
C VAL A 80 20.57 10.89 12.55
N MET A 81 21.58 11.30 13.32
CA MET A 81 21.47 12.46 14.22
C MET A 81 21.25 13.76 13.46
N GLU A 82 21.99 13.97 12.35
CA GLU A 82 21.80 15.10 11.43
C GLU A 82 20.36 15.11 10.89
N PHE A 83 19.89 13.98 10.40
CA PHE A 83 18.52 13.81 9.88
C PHE A 83 17.46 14.07 10.95
N ARG A 84 17.63 13.50 12.15
CA ARG A 84 16.70 13.71 13.26
C ARG A 84 16.49 15.19 13.59
N ALA A 85 17.55 16.00 13.52
CA ALA A 85 17.47 17.43 13.75
C ALA A 85 16.60 18.16 12.71
N THR A 86 16.43 17.60 11.51
CA THR A 86 15.59 18.19 10.44
C THR A 86 14.13 17.75 10.51
N LEU A 87 13.78 16.77 11.32
CA LEU A 87 12.42 16.19 11.39
C LEU A 87 11.43 17.03 12.19
N SER A 88 11.91 17.94 13.04
CA SER A 88 11.03 18.80 13.83
C SER A 88 10.15 19.65 12.93
N ASN A 89 8.82 19.48 13.04
CA ASN A 89 7.81 20.12 12.20
C ASN A 89 7.84 19.73 10.71
N ALA A 90 8.55 18.67 10.33
CA ALA A 90 8.50 18.16 8.96
C ALA A 90 7.11 17.58 8.65
N GLU A 91 6.60 17.82 7.45
CA GLU A 91 5.42 17.13 6.93
C GLU A 91 5.74 15.65 6.67
N VAL A 92 6.87 15.42 5.99
CA VAL A 92 7.34 14.07 5.64
C VAL A 92 8.82 13.93 6.01
N GLY A 93 9.12 12.95 6.84
CA GLY A 93 10.47 12.43 7.05
C GLY A 93 10.64 11.10 6.32
N LEU A 94 11.65 10.97 5.46
CA LEU A 94 11.90 9.75 4.69
C LEU A 94 13.31 9.22 4.96
N PHE A 95 13.41 7.96 5.37
CA PHE A 95 14.67 7.23 5.48
C PHE A 95 14.72 6.14 4.41
N TYR A 96 15.68 6.23 3.50
CA TYR A 96 15.96 5.22 2.48
C TYR A 96 17.33 4.61 2.73
N TYR A 97 17.39 3.28 2.68
CA TYR A 97 18.64 2.54 2.77
C TYR A 97 18.72 1.46 1.68
N ALA A 98 19.83 1.46 0.94
CA ALA A 98 20.21 0.39 0.03
C ALA A 98 21.53 -0.23 0.50
N GLY A 99 21.51 -1.55 0.78
CA GLY A 99 22.68 -2.27 1.32
C GLY A 99 22.34 -3.61 1.91
N HIS A 100 23.27 -4.21 2.66
CA HIS A 100 23.01 -5.44 3.41
C HIS A 100 22.19 -5.17 4.68
N GLY A 101 21.22 -6.05 4.95
CA GLY A 101 20.42 -6.06 6.17
C GLY A 101 20.27 -7.49 6.70
N ILE A 102 20.21 -7.63 8.03
CA ILE A 102 20.00 -8.93 8.69
C ILE A 102 19.01 -8.80 9.84
N ALA A 103 18.36 -9.89 10.18
CA ALA A 103 17.63 -10.02 11.42
C ALA A 103 18.45 -10.82 12.44
N VAL A 104 18.50 -10.33 13.67
CA VAL A 104 19.12 -11.02 14.80
C VAL A 104 18.16 -10.98 15.99
N ALA A 105 17.79 -12.13 16.48
CA ALA A 105 16.87 -12.28 17.61
C ALA A 105 15.54 -11.49 17.45
N GLY A 106 15.01 -11.46 16.23
CA GLY A 106 13.74 -10.79 15.89
C GLY A 106 13.84 -9.29 15.67
N SER A 107 15.02 -8.67 15.74
CA SER A 107 15.25 -7.27 15.42
C SER A 107 16.02 -7.12 14.10
N ASN A 108 15.72 -6.04 13.37
CA ASN A 108 16.33 -5.73 12.08
C ASN A 108 17.54 -4.83 12.22
N TYR A 109 18.62 -5.18 11.53
CA TYR A 109 19.87 -4.44 11.55
C TYR A 109 20.37 -4.17 10.14
N LEU A 110 20.85 -2.95 9.89
CA LEU A 110 21.56 -2.56 8.68
C LEU A 110 23.07 -2.76 8.89
N LEU A 111 23.75 -3.28 7.87
CA LEU A 111 25.19 -3.46 7.91
C LEU A 111 25.89 -2.19 7.41
N PRO A 112 26.67 -1.50 8.26
CA PRO A 112 27.61 -0.48 7.81
C PRO A 112 28.78 -1.14 7.11
N ILE A 113 29.48 -0.42 6.21
CA ILE A 113 30.76 -0.92 5.73
C ILE A 113 31.79 -0.98 6.87
N LYS A 114 32.76 -1.89 6.78
CA LYS A 114 33.79 -2.08 7.82
C LYS A 114 33.22 -2.30 9.21
N SER A 115 32.08 -3.02 9.28
CA SER A 115 31.39 -3.27 10.55
C SER A 115 32.21 -4.19 11.49
N GLY A 116 33.02 -5.07 10.93
CA GLY A 116 33.70 -6.14 11.69
C GLY A 116 32.70 -7.11 12.34
N TYR A 117 31.51 -7.25 11.74
CA TYR A 117 30.52 -8.23 12.20
C TYR A 117 30.89 -9.62 11.68
N THR A 118 31.28 -10.51 12.61
CA THR A 118 31.74 -11.88 12.33
C THR A 118 30.93 -12.84 13.19
N PRO A 119 29.80 -13.36 12.68
CA PRO A 119 28.87 -14.21 13.45
C PRO A 119 29.30 -15.69 13.52
N GLU A 120 30.36 -16.10 12.78
CA GLU A 120 30.77 -17.51 12.70
C GLU A 120 31.08 -18.10 14.06
N GLY A 121 30.37 -19.18 14.42
CA GLY A 121 30.56 -19.91 15.67
C GLY A 121 30.07 -19.19 16.94
N ALA A 122 29.41 -18.04 16.79
CA ALA A 122 28.84 -17.33 17.93
C ALA A 122 27.51 -17.97 18.38
N ASP A 123 27.28 -18.00 19.69
CA ASP A 123 25.98 -18.35 20.27
C ASP A 123 24.98 -17.17 20.14
N ASP A 124 23.71 -17.40 20.44
CA ASP A 124 22.64 -16.41 20.30
C ASP A 124 22.88 -15.12 21.13
N VAL A 125 23.49 -15.24 22.29
CA VAL A 125 23.82 -14.10 23.19
C VAL A 125 24.93 -13.27 22.52
N THR A 126 25.97 -13.92 22.06
CA THR A 126 27.10 -13.28 21.36
C THR A 126 26.64 -12.64 20.06
N LEU A 127 25.79 -13.31 19.26
CA LEU A 127 25.21 -12.75 18.04
C LEU A 127 24.43 -11.45 18.31
N ARG A 128 23.62 -11.43 19.37
CA ARG A 128 22.89 -10.23 19.77
C ARG A 128 23.83 -9.09 20.17
N MET A 129 24.82 -9.37 21.01
CA MET A 129 25.82 -8.38 21.42
C MET A 129 26.62 -7.83 20.22
N LEU A 130 27.00 -8.68 19.28
CA LEU A 130 27.68 -8.29 18.07
C LEU A 130 26.78 -7.39 17.20
N ALA A 131 25.51 -7.75 17.01
CA ALA A 131 24.56 -6.93 16.26
C ALA A 131 24.38 -5.55 16.90
N GLU A 132 24.13 -5.47 18.19
CA GLU A 132 23.95 -4.20 18.92
C GLU A 132 25.19 -3.29 18.88
N THR A 133 26.39 -3.89 18.94
CA THR A 133 27.65 -3.11 18.97
C THR A 133 28.21 -2.76 17.59
N LYS A 134 27.98 -3.59 16.59
CA LYS A 134 28.59 -3.46 15.24
C LYS A 134 27.65 -2.97 14.16
N LEU A 135 26.35 -3.21 14.32
CA LEU A 135 25.34 -2.92 13.30
C LEU A 135 24.47 -1.72 13.74
N PHE A 136 23.53 -1.36 12.88
CA PHE A 136 22.59 -0.27 13.14
C PHE A 136 21.16 -0.82 13.25
N ASN A 137 20.53 -0.64 14.39
CA ASN A 137 19.19 -1.12 14.67
C ASN A 137 18.14 -0.26 13.98
N VAL A 138 17.28 -0.87 13.14
CA VAL A 138 16.24 -0.18 12.35
C VAL A 138 15.08 0.25 13.26
N GLU A 139 14.69 -0.58 14.20
CA GLU A 139 13.60 -0.28 15.15
C GLU A 139 13.88 1.00 15.95
N GLN A 140 15.17 1.19 16.34
CA GLN A 140 15.59 2.42 17.01
C GLN A 140 15.46 3.64 16.10
N ALA A 141 15.85 3.53 14.83
CA ALA A 141 15.71 4.62 13.86
C ALA A 141 14.24 5.01 13.65
N VAL A 142 13.35 4.02 13.53
CA VAL A 142 11.90 4.24 13.39
C VAL A 142 11.34 4.93 14.64
N ALA A 143 11.75 4.49 15.84
CA ALA A 143 11.34 5.11 17.10
C ALA A 143 11.83 6.56 17.23
N ASP A 144 13.07 6.83 16.83
CA ASP A 144 13.67 8.16 16.82
C ASP A 144 12.97 9.10 15.82
N MET A 145 12.64 8.62 14.63
CA MET A 145 11.83 9.35 13.65
C MET A 145 10.45 9.71 14.22
N LYS A 146 9.77 8.75 14.83
CA LYS A 146 8.45 8.98 15.44
C LYS A 146 8.52 10.01 16.56
N SER A 147 9.54 9.95 17.43
CA SER A 147 9.71 10.89 18.54
C SER A 147 10.10 12.31 18.11
N SER A 148 10.57 12.47 16.89
CA SER A 148 11.08 13.76 16.36
C SER A 148 9.98 14.70 15.84
N GLY A 149 8.72 14.24 15.74
CA GLY A 149 7.55 15.08 15.49
C GLY A 149 7.16 15.26 14.03
N ALA A 150 7.77 14.57 13.08
CA ALA A 150 7.30 14.58 11.70
C ALA A 150 5.88 13.98 11.61
N ARG A 151 5.01 14.58 10.77
CA ARG A 151 3.62 14.14 10.60
C ARG A 151 3.55 12.74 9.97
N CYS A 152 4.38 12.50 8.97
CA CYS A 152 4.51 11.23 8.28
C CYS A 152 5.96 10.76 8.27
N ASN A 153 6.19 9.50 8.63
CA ASN A 153 7.50 8.87 8.62
C ASN A 153 7.49 7.70 7.63
N LEU A 154 8.35 7.78 6.62
CA LEU A 154 8.53 6.75 5.60
C LEU A 154 9.89 6.09 5.78
N VAL A 155 9.92 4.77 5.88
CA VAL A 155 11.17 3.99 5.97
C VAL A 155 11.16 3.00 4.82
N ILE A 156 12.17 3.08 3.94
CA ILE A 156 12.29 2.25 2.75
C ILE A 156 13.61 1.48 2.85
N LEU A 157 13.51 0.16 2.92
CA LEU A 157 14.65 -0.73 3.09
C LEU A 157 14.83 -1.56 1.81
N ASP A 158 15.68 -1.07 0.93
CA ASP A 158 16.17 -1.81 -0.24
C ASP A 158 17.42 -2.61 0.16
N ALA A 159 17.17 -3.62 0.99
CA ALA A 159 18.20 -4.45 1.56
C ALA A 159 17.94 -5.92 1.21
N CYS A 160 18.97 -6.59 0.69
CA CYS A 160 18.92 -8.03 0.48
C CYS A 160 18.65 -8.74 1.81
N ARG A 161 17.73 -9.67 1.79
CA ARG A 161 17.36 -10.47 2.96
C ARG A 161 18.14 -11.79 3.03
N THR A 162 19.25 -11.92 2.31
CA THR A 162 20.08 -13.11 2.33
C THR A 162 21.27 -12.96 3.27
N THR A 163 21.39 -13.85 4.20
CA THR A 163 22.60 -14.07 4.97
C THR A 163 23.68 -14.69 4.08
N ALA A 164 24.60 -13.88 3.56
CA ALA A 164 25.91 -14.40 3.15
C ALA A 164 26.69 -15.00 4.34
N VAL A 165 26.23 -14.75 5.57
CA VAL A 165 26.94 -15.07 6.82
C VAL A 165 26.41 -16.31 7.57
N ALA A 166 25.30 -16.93 7.11
CA ALA A 166 24.68 -18.07 7.82
C ALA A 166 24.96 -19.44 7.20
N ARG A 167 26.03 -19.62 6.44
CA ARG A 167 26.33 -20.92 5.78
C ARG A 167 27.28 -21.85 6.50
N THR A 168 27.59 -21.61 7.74
CA THR A 168 28.41 -22.54 8.53
C THR A 168 27.78 -22.86 9.87
N GLY A 169 26.92 -23.87 9.93
CA GLY A 169 26.55 -24.40 11.24
C GLY A 169 25.24 -25.15 11.26
N ARG A 170 25.32 -26.40 11.57
CA ARG A 170 24.26 -27.36 11.89
C ARG A 170 23.26 -26.84 12.92
N THR A 171 22.30 -26.05 12.52
CA THR A 171 21.05 -25.95 13.25
C THR A 171 19.91 -26.05 12.24
N ARG A 172 19.19 -27.17 12.37
CA ARG A 172 17.95 -27.46 11.64
C ARG A 172 16.81 -26.64 12.21
N ASP A 173 16.89 -25.33 12.14
CA ASP A 173 15.73 -24.48 12.33
C ASP A 173 15.39 -23.85 10.97
N ALA A 174 14.57 -24.60 10.22
CA ALA A 174 14.07 -24.20 8.89
C ALA A 174 13.06 -23.03 8.95
N THR A 175 12.95 -22.36 10.10
CA THR A 175 11.95 -21.31 10.35
C THR A 175 12.53 -19.89 10.32
N ASN A 176 13.82 -19.70 10.04
CA ASN A 176 14.39 -18.35 9.93
C ASN A 176 15.46 -18.26 8.83
N PRO A 177 15.09 -18.12 7.55
CA PRO A 177 16.03 -17.87 6.46
C PRO A 177 16.48 -16.41 6.52
N GLY A 178 17.34 -16.09 7.46
CA GLY A 178 18.31 -14.99 7.52
C GLY A 178 18.11 -13.74 6.66
N GLY A 179 17.02 -13.01 6.84
CA GLY A 179 16.76 -11.73 6.20
C GLY A 179 16.09 -10.79 7.19
N LEU A 180 15.72 -9.57 6.76
CA LEU A 180 14.94 -8.66 7.59
C LEU A 180 13.58 -9.30 7.94
N THR A 181 13.12 -9.15 9.17
CA THR A 181 11.81 -9.63 9.62
C THR A 181 10.74 -8.57 9.45
N GLU A 182 9.48 -8.97 9.59
CA GLU A 182 8.35 -8.06 9.64
C GLU A 182 8.50 -7.05 10.78
N MET A 183 8.16 -5.78 10.49
CA MET A 183 8.14 -4.70 11.47
C MET A 183 6.76 -4.08 11.55
N LYS A 184 6.26 -3.88 12.78
CA LYS A 184 5.02 -3.12 13.01
C LYS A 184 5.35 -1.63 13.14
N PRO A 185 4.99 -0.78 12.15
CA PRO A 185 5.28 0.65 12.25
C PRO A 185 4.47 1.31 13.36
N PRO A 186 5.00 2.34 14.03
CA PRO A 186 4.20 3.18 14.90
C PRO A 186 3.17 4.00 14.10
N ALA A 187 2.12 4.50 14.77
CA ALA A 187 1.11 5.35 14.11
C ALA A 187 1.75 6.57 13.42
N GLY A 188 1.31 6.86 12.20
CA GLY A 188 1.88 7.91 11.34
C GLY A 188 3.16 7.48 10.62
N SER A 189 3.43 6.17 10.52
CA SER A 189 4.60 5.65 9.83
C SER A 189 4.23 4.56 8.81
N LEU A 190 5.03 4.45 7.76
CA LEU A 190 5.01 3.37 6.78
C LEU A 190 6.42 2.81 6.64
N ILE A 191 6.55 1.49 6.65
CA ILE A 191 7.80 0.77 6.44
C ILE A 191 7.64 -0.11 5.20
N ALA A 192 8.52 0.08 4.23
CA ALA A 192 8.54 -0.69 2.99
C ALA A 192 9.85 -1.46 2.84
N PHE A 193 9.74 -2.68 2.35
CA PHE A 193 10.84 -3.60 2.11
C PHE A 193 10.87 -3.99 0.63
N ALA A 194 12.06 -4.06 0.05
CA ALA A 194 12.22 -4.47 -1.35
C ALA A 194 11.77 -5.90 -1.63
N THR A 195 11.70 -6.75 -0.61
CA THR A 195 11.28 -8.16 -0.74
C THR A 195 10.63 -8.65 0.55
N ASP A 196 9.83 -9.69 0.47
CA ASP A 196 9.21 -10.34 1.62
C ASP A 196 10.21 -11.08 2.51
N ALA A 197 9.81 -11.44 3.73
CA ALA A 197 10.66 -12.10 4.70
C ALA A 197 11.27 -13.39 4.13
N GLY A 198 12.60 -13.52 4.23
CA GLY A 198 13.32 -14.71 3.77
C GLY A 198 13.62 -14.79 2.27
N GLN A 199 13.29 -13.76 1.48
CA GLN A 199 13.57 -13.72 0.04
C GLN A 199 14.76 -12.82 -0.29
N THR A 200 15.36 -13.03 -1.49
CA THR A 200 16.46 -12.23 -2.01
C THR A 200 15.96 -11.14 -2.93
N ALA A 201 16.41 -9.90 -2.76
CA ALA A 201 16.19 -8.85 -3.74
C ALA A 201 17.07 -9.12 -4.98
N LEU A 202 16.49 -8.98 -6.16
CA LEU A 202 17.20 -9.13 -7.43
C LEU A 202 17.92 -7.83 -7.77
N ASP A 203 19.19 -7.95 -8.18
CA ASP A 203 20.01 -6.79 -8.60
C ASP A 203 19.49 -6.13 -9.90
N GLY A 204 18.58 -6.79 -10.64
CA GLY A 204 18.11 -6.31 -11.94
C GLY A 204 19.21 -6.28 -13.01
N ASP A 205 18.82 -6.10 -14.27
CA ASP A 205 19.76 -6.03 -15.41
C ASP A 205 20.22 -4.58 -15.71
N GLY A 206 19.64 -3.60 -15.03
CA GLY A 206 19.84 -2.18 -15.23
C GLY A 206 20.91 -1.54 -14.35
N ALA A 207 20.93 -0.21 -14.34
CA ALA A 207 21.81 0.61 -13.49
C ALA A 207 21.34 0.63 -12.03
N ASN A 208 20.07 0.30 -11.77
CA ASN A 208 19.44 0.23 -10.46
C ASN A 208 18.96 -1.19 -10.16
N GLY A 209 18.78 -1.50 -8.88
CA GLY A 209 18.07 -2.69 -8.45
C GLY A 209 16.61 -2.67 -8.90
N LEU A 210 16.02 -3.86 -9.13
CA LEU A 210 14.65 -4.00 -9.66
C LEU A 210 13.61 -3.22 -8.84
N TYR A 211 13.67 -3.34 -7.51
CA TYR A 211 12.75 -2.63 -6.62
C TYR A 211 12.88 -1.11 -6.74
N THR A 212 14.12 -0.60 -6.66
CA THR A 212 14.35 0.85 -6.77
C THR A 212 13.97 1.38 -8.15
N GLU A 213 14.18 0.63 -9.23
CA GLU A 213 13.76 1.04 -10.56
C GLU A 213 12.23 1.22 -10.64
N GLU A 214 11.45 0.27 -10.13
CA GLU A 214 10.00 0.37 -10.08
C GLU A 214 9.51 1.48 -9.11
N LEU A 215 10.15 1.61 -7.95
CA LEU A 215 9.84 2.68 -6.99
C LEU A 215 10.01 4.08 -7.63
N LEU A 216 11.11 4.30 -8.36
CA LEU A 216 11.40 5.59 -9.00
C LEU A 216 10.35 5.99 -10.05
N LYS A 217 9.76 5.03 -10.78
CA LYS A 217 8.67 5.30 -11.73
C LYS A 217 7.46 5.89 -11.01
N HIS A 218 7.08 5.29 -9.90
CA HIS A 218 5.85 5.63 -9.20
C HIS A 218 6.01 6.81 -8.23
N LEU A 219 7.20 7.03 -7.64
CA LEU A 219 7.50 8.21 -6.83
C LEU A 219 7.29 9.53 -7.61
N ARG A 220 7.59 9.54 -8.91
CA ARG A 220 7.44 10.71 -9.79
C ARG A 220 6.05 10.86 -10.39
N THR A 221 5.14 9.94 -10.16
CA THR A 221 3.81 9.98 -10.76
C THR A 221 2.88 10.90 -9.96
N PRO A 222 2.45 12.04 -10.51
CA PRO A 222 1.51 12.93 -9.83
C PRO A 222 0.17 12.23 -9.56
N GLY A 223 -0.45 12.59 -8.44
CA GLY A 223 -1.77 12.07 -8.06
C GLY A 223 -1.76 10.68 -7.41
N LEU A 224 -0.60 10.05 -7.24
CA LEU A 224 -0.51 8.82 -6.44
C LEU A 224 -0.30 9.16 -4.96
N THR A 225 -1.14 8.60 -4.10
CA THR A 225 -0.86 8.57 -2.67
C THR A 225 0.37 7.69 -2.41
N ILE A 226 1.01 7.89 -1.27
CA ILE A 226 2.20 7.09 -0.94
C ILE A 226 1.90 5.59 -0.87
N GLU A 227 0.74 5.18 -0.38
CA GLU A 227 0.31 3.79 -0.39
C GLU A 227 0.13 3.25 -1.81
N GLN A 228 -0.44 4.06 -2.71
CA GLN A 228 -0.56 3.69 -4.13
C GLN A 228 0.80 3.56 -4.82
N VAL A 229 1.78 4.40 -4.45
CA VAL A 229 3.16 4.28 -4.93
C VAL A 229 3.71 2.91 -4.60
N PHE A 230 3.62 2.46 -3.34
CA PHE A 230 4.15 1.16 -2.93
C PHE A 230 3.35 -0.01 -3.52
N LYS A 231 2.00 0.08 -3.57
CA LYS A 231 1.15 -0.94 -4.22
C LYS A 231 1.56 -1.14 -5.69
N ARG A 232 1.79 -0.06 -6.45
CA ARG A 232 2.21 -0.15 -7.85
C ARG A 232 3.65 -0.62 -8.01
N THR A 233 4.55 -0.18 -7.12
CA THR A 233 5.93 -0.68 -7.08
C THR A 233 5.95 -2.19 -6.90
N ARG A 234 5.16 -2.73 -5.96
CA ARG A 234 5.04 -4.17 -5.73
C ARG A 234 4.53 -4.90 -6.96
N ALA A 235 3.49 -4.38 -7.62
CA ALA A 235 2.94 -4.98 -8.84
C ALA A 235 4.00 -5.05 -9.96
N GLY A 236 4.74 -3.97 -10.22
CA GLY A 236 5.78 -3.94 -11.24
C GLY A 236 6.98 -4.84 -10.92
N VAL A 237 7.37 -4.94 -9.64
CA VAL A 237 8.43 -5.87 -9.22
C VAL A 237 7.98 -7.32 -9.37
N LEU A 238 6.75 -7.64 -8.95
CA LEU A 238 6.18 -9.00 -9.07
C LEU A 238 6.12 -9.45 -10.53
N GLU A 239 5.63 -8.59 -11.42
CA GLU A 239 5.55 -8.85 -12.86
C GLU A 239 6.95 -9.09 -13.46
N ARG A 240 7.89 -8.18 -13.24
CA ARG A 240 9.24 -8.25 -13.85
C ARG A 240 10.12 -9.34 -13.28
N SER A 241 9.88 -9.77 -12.05
CA SER A 241 10.57 -10.89 -11.41
C SER A 241 9.91 -12.24 -11.65
N GLU A 242 8.84 -12.31 -12.44
CA GLU A 242 8.03 -13.52 -12.65
C GLU A 242 7.62 -14.19 -11.32
N GLY A 243 7.25 -13.36 -10.33
CA GLY A 243 6.90 -13.83 -8.99
C GLY A 243 8.10 -14.15 -8.08
N GLY A 244 9.33 -13.96 -8.53
CA GLY A 244 10.55 -14.28 -7.77
C GLY A 244 10.90 -13.27 -6.67
N GLN A 245 10.30 -12.06 -6.70
CA GLN A 245 10.50 -11.02 -5.69
C GLN A 245 9.16 -10.34 -5.37
N ILE A 246 8.78 -10.36 -4.11
CA ILE A 246 7.52 -9.77 -3.63
C ILE A 246 7.86 -8.69 -2.60
N PRO A 247 7.79 -7.40 -2.95
CA PRO A 247 7.92 -6.32 -1.96
C PRO A 247 6.81 -6.35 -0.92
N ALA A 248 7.14 -5.95 0.30
CA ALA A 248 6.18 -5.84 1.40
C ALA A 248 6.15 -4.41 1.95
N GLU A 249 4.97 -3.92 2.30
CA GLU A 249 4.84 -2.68 3.05
C GLU A 249 3.84 -2.83 4.20
N TYR A 250 4.15 -2.13 5.29
CA TYR A 250 3.31 -2.06 6.49
C TYR A 250 2.99 -0.59 6.74
N SER A 251 1.73 -0.20 6.57
CA SER A 251 1.27 1.19 6.76
C SER A 251 0.43 1.32 8.02
N ARG A 252 0.74 2.35 8.82
CA ARG A 252 -0.10 2.89 9.88
C ARG A 252 -0.17 4.40 9.74
N LEU A 253 -0.20 4.88 8.51
CA LEU A 253 -0.43 6.29 8.22
C LEU A 253 -1.83 6.68 8.69
N VAL A 254 -1.98 7.93 9.11
CA VAL A 254 -3.24 8.49 9.61
C VAL A 254 -3.41 9.91 9.11
N GLY A 255 -4.65 10.31 8.88
CA GLY A 255 -4.98 11.66 8.42
C GLY A 255 -5.14 11.73 6.90
N GLU A 256 -4.79 12.87 6.33
CA GLU A 256 -4.93 13.13 4.89
C GLU A 256 -3.91 12.37 4.05
N ASP A 257 -4.30 12.05 2.83
CA ASP A 257 -3.44 11.42 1.83
C ASP A 257 -2.16 12.22 1.57
N ILE A 258 -1.05 11.52 1.39
CA ILE A 258 0.25 12.13 1.14
C ILE A 258 0.65 11.87 -0.31
N PHE A 259 0.85 12.95 -1.06
CA PHE A 259 1.26 12.94 -2.46
C PHE A 259 2.69 13.47 -2.57
N LEU A 260 3.66 12.61 -2.87
CA LEU A 260 5.07 13.04 -2.97
C LEU A 260 5.33 13.86 -4.24
N ALA A 261 4.78 13.44 -5.38
CA ALA A 261 4.87 14.16 -6.65
C ALA A 261 3.78 15.26 -6.81
N GLY A 262 3.13 15.61 -5.72
CA GLY A 262 1.98 16.52 -5.74
C GLY A 262 0.68 15.83 -6.17
N PRO A 263 -0.45 16.48 -5.93
CA PRO A 263 -1.71 16.04 -6.51
C PRO A 263 -1.55 15.96 -8.03
N ALA A 264 -2.33 15.12 -8.70
CA ALA A 264 -2.33 15.10 -10.16
C ALA A 264 -2.37 16.53 -10.67
N ALA A 265 -1.44 16.89 -11.59
CA ALA A 265 -1.43 18.24 -12.13
C ALA A 265 -2.87 18.55 -12.54
N SER A 266 -3.48 19.51 -11.86
CA SER A 266 -4.74 20.04 -12.32
C SER A 266 -4.48 20.47 -13.75
N SER A 267 -5.16 19.90 -14.69
CA SER A 267 -5.36 20.54 -15.99
C SER A 267 -5.55 22.03 -15.75
N PRO A 268 -5.04 22.95 -16.62
CA PRO A 268 -5.04 24.40 -16.36
C PRO A 268 -6.35 24.78 -15.69
N PRO A 269 -6.41 25.69 -14.70
CA PRO A 269 -7.51 25.87 -13.78
C PRO A 269 -8.81 25.80 -14.58
N MET A 270 -9.40 24.64 -14.61
CA MET A 270 -10.78 24.49 -15.03
C MET A 270 -11.55 25.33 -14.02
N SER A 271 -12.19 26.37 -14.56
CA SER A 271 -13.29 27.03 -13.89
C SER A 271 -13.89 26.12 -12.83
N VAL A 272 -13.95 26.59 -11.57
CA VAL A 272 -14.68 26.00 -10.42
C VAL A 272 -15.04 24.54 -10.66
N PRO A 273 -14.56 23.56 -9.86
CA PRO A 273 -14.89 22.17 -10.15
C PRO A 273 -16.39 22.12 -10.41
N VAL A 274 -16.77 21.78 -11.64
CA VAL A 274 -18.15 21.44 -11.93
C VAL A 274 -18.39 20.25 -11.02
N GLN A 275 -19.04 20.47 -9.87
CA GLN A 275 -19.52 19.38 -9.05
C GLN A 275 -20.39 18.56 -9.99
N LEU A 276 -19.88 17.40 -10.40
CA LEU A 276 -20.64 16.48 -11.24
C LEU A 276 -21.98 16.31 -10.53
N THR A 277 -23.05 16.54 -11.25
CA THR A 277 -24.38 16.30 -10.69
C THR A 277 -24.50 14.80 -10.40
N LEU A 278 -25.39 14.43 -9.49
CA LEU A 278 -25.66 13.02 -9.23
C LEU A 278 -26.06 12.26 -10.49
N GLU A 279 -26.69 12.96 -11.45
CA GLU A 279 -27.00 12.41 -12.77
C GLU A 279 -25.73 12.10 -13.57
N ASP A 280 -24.73 12.98 -13.56
CA ASP A 280 -23.45 12.76 -14.26
C ASP A 280 -22.66 11.64 -13.62
N ILE A 281 -22.65 11.54 -12.29
CA ILE A 281 -22.03 10.42 -11.55
C ILE A 281 -22.71 9.09 -11.91
N THR A 282 -24.05 9.10 -12.02
CA THR A 282 -24.79 7.91 -12.43
C THR A 282 -24.48 7.52 -13.89
N LYS A 283 -24.28 8.50 -14.80
CA LYS A 283 -23.85 8.24 -16.18
C LYS A 283 -22.46 7.58 -16.23
N LEU A 284 -21.54 7.96 -15.32
CA LEU A 284 -20.23 7.29 -15.21
C LEU A 284 -20.40 5.81 -14.82
N ALA A 285 -21.30 5.51 -13.89
CA ALA A 285 -21.60 4.13 -13.51
C ALA A 285 -22.18 3.34 -14.69
N VAL A 286 -23.13 3.91 -15.42
CA VAL A 286 -23.72 3.28 -16.62
C VAL A 286 -22.68 3.05 -17.72
N ALA A 287 -21.71 3.96 -17.84
CA ALA A 287 -20.61 3.84 -18.83
C ALA A 287 -19.51 2.85 -18.39
N GLY A 288 -19.65 2.16 -17.24
CA GLY A 288 -18.64 1.24 -16.72
C GLY A 288 -17.36 1.93 -16.20
N LYS A 289 -17.38 3.25 -16.02
CA LYS A 289 -16.24 4.05 -15.53
C LYS A 289 -16.17 4.03 -13.99
N ALA A 290 -15.93 2.85 -13.45
CA ALA A 290 -16.03 2.60 -12.00
C ALA A 290 -15.11 3.52 -11.16
N SER A 291 -13.85 3.71 -11.57
CA SER A 291 -12.89 4.55 -10.84
C SER A 291 -13.31 6.02 -10.82
N GLU A 292 -13.74 6.58 -11.96
CA GLU A 292 -14.22 7.96 -12.07
C GLU A 292 -15.51 8.15 -11.25
N CYS A 293 -16.44 7.19 -11.33
CA CYS A 293 -17.69 7.19 -10.58
C CYS A 293 -17.44 7.19 -9.07
N VAL A 294 -16.64 6.26 -8.56
CA VAL A 294 -16.34 6.12 -7.14
C VAL A 294 -15.60 7.35 -6.60
N THR A 295 -14.63 7.88 -7.36
CA THR A 295 -13.92 9.11 -6.99
C THR A 295 -14.90 10.28 -6.83
N SER A 296 -15.82 10.46 -7.78
CA SER A 296 -16.83 11.52 -7.75
C SER A 296 -17.83 11.34 -6.60
N LEU A 297 -18.24 10.10 -6.30
CA LEU A 297 -19.07 9.78 -5.13
C LEU A 297 -18.39 10.15 -3.81
N LYS A 298 -17.11 9.80 -3.65
CA LYS A 298 -16.33 10.13 -2.45
C LYS A 298 -16.18 11.65 -2.28
N GLN A 299 -15.89 12.37 -3.36
CA GLN A 299 -15.84 13.84 -3.34
C GLN A 299 -17.18 14.45 -2.95
N HIS A 300 -18.28 13.90 -3.50
CA HIS A 300 -19.63 14.36 -3.13
C HIS A 300 -19.95 14.07 -1.66
N ALA A 301 -19.56 12.90 -1.16
CA ALA A 301 -19.73 12.53 0.26
C ALA A 301 -18.91 13.42 1.20
N GLN A 302 -17.70 13.79 0.83
CA GLN A 302 -16.85 14.71 1.60
C GLN A 302 -17.47 16.11 1.69
N ALA A 303 -18.08 16.57 0.60
CA ALA A 303 -18.69 17.90 0.55
C ALA A 303 -20.07 17.98 1.22
N ASN A 304 -20.89 16.94 1.14
CA ASN A 304 -22.31 16.95 1.49
C ASN A 304 -22.68 15.93 2.59
N GLY A 305 -21.74 15.13 3.05
CA GLY A 305 -21.97 14.00 3.94
C GLY A 305 -22.35 12.72 3.19
N ALA A 306 -22.20 11.58 3.85
CA ALA A 306 -22.63 10.28 3.33
C ALA A 306 -24.16 10.17 3.23
N GLY A 307 -24.70 9.52 2.21
CA GLY A 307 -26.16 9.44 2.03
C GLY A 307 -26.62 8.58 0.84
N ASP A 308 -27.94 8.60 0.61
CA ASP A 308 -28.65 7.81 -0.40
C ASP A 308 -28.17 8.02 -1.84
N PHE A 309 -27.52 9.15 -2.13
CA PHE A 309 -27.03 9.49 -3.46
C PHE A 309 -26.07 8.45 -4.04
N ALA A 310 -25.35 7.73 -3.17
CA ALA A 310 -24.39 6.72 -3.59
C ALA A 310 -25.06 5.39 -3.98
N VAL A 311 -26.29 5.13 -3.56
CA VAL A 311 -26.96 3.84 -3.74
C VAL A 311 -27.10 3.47 -5.21
N LEU A 312 -27.72 4.33 -6.02
CA LEU A 312 -28.01 4.03 -7.43
C LEU A 312 -26.73 3.83 -8.27
N PRO A 313 -25.71 4.70 -8.21
CA PRO A 313 -24.47 4.47 -8.95
C PRO A 313 -23.76 3.16 -8.54
N LEU A 314 -23.71 2.83 -7.24
CA LEU A 314 -23.05 1.62 -6.77
C LEU A 314 -23.85 0.35 -7.12
N GLU A 315 -25.17 0.37 -7.07
CA GLU A 315 -26.03 -0.70 -7.58
C GLU A 315 -25.80 -0.91 -9.09
N THR A 316 -25.68 0.16 -9.86
CA THR A 316 -25.43 0.11 -11.33
C THR A 316 -24.09 -0.56 -11.63
N LEU A 317 -23.01 -0.17 -10.94
CA LEU A 317 -21.69 -0.81 -11.10
C LEU A 317 -21.75 -2.30 -10.74
N LEU A 318 -22.45 -2.67 -9.66
CA LEU A 318 -22.60 -4.07 -9.29
C LEU A 318 -23.41 -4.86 -10.33
N GLU A 319 -24.47 -4.33 -10.92
CA GLU A 319 -25.17 -5.03 -11.99
C GLU A 319 -24.30 -5.20 -13.24
N GLN A 320 -23.46 -4.22 -13.59
CA GLN A 320 -22.48 -4.39 -14.67
C GLN A 320 -21.52 -5.54 -14.38
N VAL A 321 -20.91 -5.57 -13.18
CA VAL A 321 -20.05 -6.69 -12.75
C VAL A 321 -20.74 -8.04 -12.88
N LYS A 322 -22.02 -8.13 -12.53
CA LYS A 322 -22.80 -9.37 -12.65
C LYS A 322 -22.96 -9.81 -14.11
N GLU A 323 -23.21 -8.87 -15.03
CA GLU A 323 -23.29 -9.21 -16.45
C GLU A 323 -21.92 -9.60 -17.02
N ASP A 324 -20.82 -8.91 -16.61
CA ASP A 324 -19.45 -9.24 -17.03
C ASP A 324 -19.02 -10.65 -16.58
N LEU A 325 -19.46 -11.09 -15.40
CA LEU A 325 -19.13 -12.41 -14.86
C LEU A 325 -20.09 -13.54 -15.30
N LYS A 326 -21.23 -13.21 -15.94
CA LYS A 326 -22.32 -14.15 -16.19
C LYS A 326 -21.93 -15.35 -17.04
N ASP A 327 -21.18 -15.10 -18.10
CA ASP A 327 -20.76 -16.10 -19.07
C ASP A 327 -19.25 -16.38 -19.02
N ALA A 328 -18.54 -15.76 -18.05
CA ALA A 328 -17.12 -15.96 -17.83
C ALA A 328 -16.85 -17.36 -17.25
N THR A 329 -15.92 -18.08 -17.87
CA THR A 329 -15.53 -19.43 -17.44
C THR A 329 -14.06 -19.52 -17.04
N THR A 330 -13.26 -18.52 -17.41
CA THR A 330 -11.82 -18.47 -17.17
C THR A 330 -11.39 -17.03 -16.86
N ALA A 331 -10.16 -16.87 -16.39
CA ALA A 331 -9.53 -15.57 -16.22
C ALA A 331 -9.51 -14.78 -17.55
N SER A 332 -9.89 -13.52 -17.49
CA SER A 332 -9.83 -12.58 -18.62
C SER A 332 -9.66 -11.14 -18.09
N PRO A 333 -9.28 -10.16 -18.94
CA PRO A 333 -9.20 -8.75 -18.53
C PRO A 333 -10.53 -8.20 -17.98
N GLU A 334 -11.66 -8.70 -18.48
CA GLU A 334 -12.99 -8.32 -18.00
C GLU A 334 -13.22 -8.81 -16.58
N VAL A 335 -12.78 -10.05 -16.26
CA VAL A 335 -12.87 -10.63 -14.91
C VAL A 335 -11.96 -9.85 -13.92
N GLU A 336 -10.76 -9.44 -14.34
CA GLU A 336 -9.89 -8.58 -13.54
C GLU A 336 -10.52 -7.21 -13.28
N THR A 337 -11.14 -6.62 -14.32
CA THR A 337 -11.88 -5.36 -14.21
C THR A 337 -13.06 -5.51 -13.25
N ALA A 338 -13.80 -6.62 -13.31
CA ALA A 338 -14.90 -6.91 -12.42
C ALA A 338 -14.44 -7.03 -10.95
N ALA A 339 -13.31 -7.71 -10.69
CA ALA A 339 -12.72 -7.81 -9.35
C ALA A 339 -12.36 -6.42 -8.81
N THR A 340 -11.63 -5.62 -9.60
CA THR A 340 -11.25 -4.24 -9.23
C THR A 340 -12.46 -3.35 -8.98
N THR A 341 -13.51 -3.47 -9.82
CA THR A 341 -14.76 -2.71 -9.63
C THR A 341 -15.44 -3.07 -8.32
N CYS A 342 -15.46 -4.34 -7.93
CA CYS A 342 -15.99 -4.75 -6.62
C CYS A 342 -15.22 -4.14 -5.45
N GLU A 343 -13.89 -4.11 -5.49
CA GLU A 343 -13.06 -3.45 -4.47
C GLU A 343 -13.40 -1.96 -4.35
N LEU A 344 -13.49 -1.26 -5.47
CA LEU A 344 -13.87 0.16 -5.49
C LEU A 344 -15.26 0.40 -4.90
N VAL A 345 -16.22 -0.47 -5.21
CA VAL A 345 -17.60 -0.38 -4.67
C VAL A 345 -17.60 -0.65 -3.18
N ILE A 346 -16.86 -1.64 -2.67
CA ILE A 346 -16.75 -1.92 -1.22
C ILE A 346 -16.21 -0.71 -0.48
N ASP A 347 -15.16 -0.08 -1.02
CA ASP A 347 -14.59 1.14 -0.45
C ASP A 347 -15.57 2.31 -0.46
N ALA A 348 -16.29 2.51 -1.57
CA ALA A 348 -17.31 3.55 -1.67
C ALA A 348 -18.49 3.32 -0.71
N LEU A 349 -18.94 2.08 -0.53
CA LEU A 349 -19.98 1.72 0.44
C LEU A 349 -19.58 2.07 1.87
N ARG A 350 -18.30 1.90 2.21
CA ARG A 350 -17.77 2.29 3.52
C ARG A 350 -17.84 3.80 3.72
N ASP A 351 -17.41 4.58 2.73
CA ASP A 351 -17.15 6.02 2.84
C ASP A 351 -18.37 6.88 2.47
N CYS A 352 -19.22 6.41 1.55
CA CYS A 352 -20.32 7.19 0.99
C CYS A 352 -21.72 6.83 1.54
N LEU A 353 -21.86 5.73 2.29
CA LEU A 353 -23.11 5.36 2.96
C LEU A 353 -22.98 5.39 4.49
N PRO A 354 -23.94 5.96 5.22
CA PRO A 354 -23.95 5.92 6.68
C PRO A 354 -23.86 4.48 7.22
N PRO A 355 -23.27 4.28 8.41
CA PRO A 355 -23.11 2.93 8.99
C PRO A 355 -24.43 2.16 9.16
N ASP A 356 -25.50 2.87 9.49
CA ASP A 356 -26.86 2.37 9.76
C ASP A 356 -27.78 2.39 8.52
N HIS A 357 -27.24 2.73 7.34
CA HIS A 357 -28.05 2.79 6.12
C HIS A 357 -28.63 1.42 5.76
N ALA A 358 -29.94 1.35 5.55
CA ALA A 358 -30.71 0.09 5.37
C ALA A 358 -30.19 -0.81 4.24
N LYS A 359 -29.63 -0.24 3.16
CA LYS A 359 -29.07 -1.00 2.02
C LYS A 359 -27.60 -1.36 2.18
N LYS A 360 -26.86 -0.77 3.13
CA LYS A 360 -25.40 -0.91 3.21
C LYS A 360 -24.96 -2.36 3.35
N ALA A 361 -25.53 -3.09 4.30
CA ALA A 361 -25.17 -4.50 4.52
C ALA A 361 -25.44 -5.36 3.27
N ASN A 362 -26.60 -5.19 2.63
CA ASN A 362 -26.97 -5.94 1.44
C ASN A 362 -26.06 -5.63 0.24
N LEU A 363 -25.75 -4.36 -0.01
CA LEU A 363 -24.86 -3.96 -1.10
C LEU A 363 -23.43 -4.43 -0.86
N THR A 364 -22.94 -4.33 0.38
CA THR A 364 -21.61 -4.85 0.74
C THR A 364 -21.53 -6.36 0.55
N ALA A 365 -22.56 -7.11 0.96
CA ALA A 365 -22.60 -8.56 0.75
C ALA A 365 -22.61 -8.93 -0.75
N LYS A 366 -23.38 -8.20 -1.57
CA LYS A 366 -23.38 -8.39 -3.03
C LYS A 366 -22.02 -8.11 -3.65
N ALA A 367 -21.37 -7.01 -3.26
CA ALA A 367 -20.04 -6.65 -3.76
C ALA A 367 -19.01 -7.72 -3.38
N LEU A 368 -18.97 -8.14 -2.13
CA LEU A 368 -18.08 -9.20 -1.64
C LEU A 368 -18.33 -10.54 -2.34
N ASN A 369 -19.60 -10.93 -2.53
CA ASN A 369 -19.92 -12.19 -3.22
C ASN A 369 -19.46 -12.16 -4.69
N ARG A 370 -19.66 -11.05 -5.41
CA ARG A 370 -19.22 -10.89 -6.80
C ARG A 370 -17.69 -10.78 -6.90
N HIS A 371 -17.06 -10.13 -5.93
CA HIS A 371 -15.60 -10.11 -5.82
C HIS A 371 -15.04 -11.52 -5.68
N GLY A 372 -15.62 -12.33 -4.78
CA GLY A 372 -15.27 -13.74 -4.64
C GLY A 372 -15.48 -14.55 -5.92
N ASP A 373 -16.57 -14.31 -6.69
CA ASP A 373 -16.80 -14.97 -7.98
C ASP A 373 -15.71 -14.61 -9.00
N ALA A 374 -15.31 -13.35 -9.08
CA ALA A 374 -14.22 -12.90 -9.96
C ALA A 374 -12.87 -13.51 -9.53
N LEU A 375 -12.54 -13.49 -8.24
CA LEU A 375 -11.33 -14.10 -7.69
C LEU A 375 -11.26 -15.61 -7.98
N LEU A 376 -12.38 -16.31 -7.85
CA LEU A 376 -12.44 -17.74 -8.16
C LEU A 376 -12.16 -18.04 -9.64
N LEU A 377 -12.67 -17.20 -10.57
CA LEU A 377 -12.38 -17.28 -12.00
C LEU A 377 -10.91 -16.95 -12.32
N LEU A 378 -10.28 -16.09 -11.52
CA LEU A 378 -8.85 -15.75 -11.62
C LEU A 378 -7.94 -16.81 -10.98
N GLY A 379 -8.50 -17.91 -10.44
CA GLY A 379 -7.74 -18.96 -9.77
C GLY A 379 -7.30 -18.62 -8.34
N ARG A 380 -7.76 -17.51 -7.76
CA ARG A 380 -7.43 -17.00 -6.42
C ARG A 380 -8.44 -17.49 -5.39
N ALA A 381 -8.54 -18.81 -5.26
CA ALA A 381 -9.61 -19.45 -4.49
C ALA A 381 -9.54 -19.19 -2.97
N ASP A 382 -8.35 -19.00 -2.39
CA ASP A 382 -8.19 -18.65 -0.97
C ASP A 382 -8.75 -17.25 -0.69
N GLU A 383 -8.44 -16.28 -1.54
CA GLU A 383 -8.96 -14.92 -1.42
C GLU A 383 -10.48 -14.85 -1.67
N ALA A 384 -10.99 -15.72 -2.55
CA ALA A 384 -12.43 -15.87 -2.75
C ALA A 384 -13.12 -16.38 -1.49
N LEU A 385 -12.51 -17.31 -0.73
CA LEU A 385 -13.03 -17.77 0.56
C LEU A 385 -13.17 -16.61 1.55
N ASP A 386 -12.18 -15.73 1.65
CA ASP A 386 -12.23 -14.58 2.54
C ASP A 386 -13.39 -13.65 2.18
N ALA A 387 -13.56 -13.35 0.88
CA ALA A 387 -14.67 -12.54 0.40
C ALA A 387 -16.05 -13.14 0.73
N TYR A 388 -16.23 -14.45 0.51
CA TYR A 388 -17.51 -15.12 0.85
C TYR A 388 -17.73 -15.20 2.36
N ASN A 389 -16.69 -15.46 3.15
CA ASN A 389 -16.78 -15.47 4.61
C ASN A 389 -17.20 -14.10 5.16
N ALA A 390 -16.73 -13.00 4.54
CA ALA A 390 -17.16 -11.66 4.89
C ALA A 390 -18.59 -11.34 4.43
N ALA A 391 -19.08 -11.92 3.32
CA ALA A 391 -20.42 -11.69 2.80
C ALA A 391 -21.51 -12.40 3.62
N ILE A 392 -21.29 -13.65 4.04
CA ILE A 392 -22.30 -14.51 4.69
C ILE A 392 -22.95 -13.86 5.93
N PRO A 393 -22.22 -13.27 6.89
CA PRO A 393 -22.82 -12.67 8.08
C PRO A 393 -23.66 -11.41 7.78
N LEU A 394 -23.41 -10.75 6.64
CA LEU A 394 -24.15 -9.55 6.25
C LEU A 394 -25.54 -9.87 5.66
N THR A 395 -25.71 -11.08 5.11
CA THR A 395 -26.96 -11.55 4.52
C THR A 395 -27.20 -13.02 4.89
N PRO A 396 -27.53 -13.31 6.16
CA PRO A 396 -27.64 -14.70 6.65
C PRO A 396 -28.75 -15.52 5.98
N ASP A 397 -29.71 -14.84 5.33
CA ASP A 397 -30.81 -15.45 4.58
C ASP A 397 -30.47 -15.67 3.08
N ASP A 398 -29.26 -15.31 2.65
CA ASP A 398 -28.80 -15.51 1.28
C ASP A 398 -27.91 -16.77 1.18
N SER A 399 -28.36 -17.75 0.39
CA SER A 399 -27.62 -19.00 0.18
C SER A 399 -26.55 -18.91 -0.92
N TYR A 400 -26.55 -17.88 -1.76
CA TYR A 400 -25.56 -17.74 -2.83
C TYR A 400 -24.11 -17.64 -2.32
N PRO A 401 -23.77 -16.80 -1.33
CA PRO A 401 -22.42 -16.77 -0.79
C PRO A 401 -21.99 -18.11 -0.15
N ILE A 402 -22.95 -18.86 0.44
CA ILE A 402 -22.68 -20.19 1.01
C ILE A 402 -22.36 -21.18 -0.12
N TYR A 403 -23.15 -21.18 -1.19
CA TYR A 403 -22.92 -22.00 -2.38
C TYR A 403 -21.56 -21.67 -3.03
N ASN A 404 -21.26 -20.39 -3.23
CA ASN A 404 -20.02 -19.95 -3.87
C ASN A 404 -18.78 -20.25 -3.02
N ARG A 405 -18.87 -20.13 -1.68
CA ARG A 405 -17.83 -20.59 -0.77
C ARG A 405 -17.55 -22.09 -0.92
N ALA A 406 -18.58 -22.90 -1.08
CA ALA A 406 -18.40 -24.33 -1.32
C ALA A 406 -17.69 -24.61 -2.65
N ARG A 407 -17.94 -23.81 -3.70
CA ARG A 407 -17.19 -23.88 -4.97
C ARG A 407 -15.70 -23.55 -4.77
N ALA A 408 -15.38 -22.53 -3.95
CA ALA A 408 -14.00 -22.18 -3.64
C ALA A 408 -13.30 -23.30 -2.86
N HIS A 409 -13.95 -23.90 -1.86
CA HIS A 409 -13.41 -25.10 -1.19
C HIS A 409 -13.14 -26.23 -2.16
N LEU A 410 -14.05 -26.46 -3.13
CA LEU A 410 -13.84 -27.49 -4.14
C LEU A 410 -12.64 -27.21 -5.05
N ALA A 411 -12.44 -25.95 -5.44
CA ALA A 411 -11.28 -25.51 -6.22
C ALA A 411 -9.95 -25.73 -5.48
N LEU A 412 -9.95 -25.63 -4.16
CA LEU A 412 -8.80 -25.91 -3.28
C LEU A 412 -8.62 -27.41 -2.94
N GLY A 413 -9.50 -28.29 -3.44
CA GLY A 413 -9.45 -29.71 -3.11
C GLY A 413 -10.08 -30.08 -1.76
N ASN A 414 -10.66 -29.13 -1.03
CA ASN A 414 -11.29 -29.30 0.28
C ASN A 414 -12.69 -29.92 0.10
N THR A 415 -12.75 -31.19 -0.32
CA THR A 415 -14.00 -31.87 -0.73
C THR A 415 -15.01 -32.03 0.41
N ALA A 416 -14.55 -32.23 1.64
CA ALA A 416 -15.42 -32.36 2.80
C ALA A 416 -16.18 -31.06 3.12
N GLU A 417 -15.47 -29.96 3.14
CA GLU A 417 -15.98 -28.60 3.36
C GLU A 417 -16.90 -28.16 2.21
N ALA A 418 -16.52 -28.50 0.97
CA ALA A 418 -17.35 -28.27 -0.20
C ALA A 418 -18.72 -29.00 -0.08
N LYS A 419 -18.72 -30.30 0.26
CA LYS A 419 -19.95 -31.08 0.49
C LYS A 419 -20.81 -30.47 1.60
N ALA A 420 -20.21 -30.13 2.73
CA ALA A 420 -20.90 -29.47 3.84
C ALA A 420 -21.54 -28.15 3.41
N GLY A 421 -20.79 -27.32 2.67
CA GLY A 421 -21.27 -26.03 2.16
C GLY A 421 -22.41 -26.17 1.15
N PHE A 422 -22.33 -27.08 0.18
CA PHE A 422 -23.42 -27.34 -0.76
C PHE A 422 -24.67 -27.89 -0.05
N THR A 423 -24.49 -28.76 0.95
CA THR A 423 -25.61 -29.22 1.79
C THR A 423 -26.27 -28.07 2.53
N ALA A 424 -25.49 -27.17 3.10
CA ALA A 424 -26.03 -25.97 3.76
C ALA A 424 -26.78 -25.06 2.78
N ALA A 425 -26.25 -24.83 1.57
CA ALA A 425 -26.86 -23.97 0.55
C ALA A 425 -28.16 -24.58 -0.04
N SER A 426 -28.29 -25.90 -0.03
CA SER A 426 -29.51 -26.60 -0.50
C SER A 426 -30.68 -26.61 0.52
N ASN A 427 -30.46 -26.06 1.73
CA ASN A 427 -31.47 -26.05 2.77
C ASN A 427 -32.72 -25.24 2.36
N THR A 428 -33.90 -25.79 2.57
CA THR A 428 -35.19 -25.18 2.22
C THR A 428 -35.54 -23.94 3.02
N LYS A 429 -34.83 -23.67 4.13
CA LYS A 429 -34.97 -22.41 4.88
C LYS A 429 -34.68 -21.18 4.03
N PHE A 430 -33.81 -21.32 3.02
CA PHE A 430 -33.51 -20.25 2.08
C PHE A 430 -34.56 -20.26 0.95
N ASN A 431 -35.26 -19.15 0.79
CA ASN A 431 -36.25 -19.02 -0.31
C ASN A 431 -35.56 -18.65 -1.64
N GLN A 432 -34.56 -19.49 -2.06
CA GLN A 432 -33.75 -19.28 -3.25
C GLN A 432 -33.64 -20.56 -4.08
N PRO A 433 -34.70 -20.93 -4.84
CA PRO A 433 -34.78 -22.21 -5.55
C PRO A 433 -33.65 -22.41 -6.57
N LYS A 434 -33.13 -21.36 -7.19
CA LYS A 434 -32.00 -21.41 -8.14
C LYS A 434 -30.70 -21.83 -7.45
N ALA A 435 -30.33 -21.19 -6.34
CA ALA A 435 -29.12 -21.55 -5.59
C ALA A 435 -29.22 -22.99 -5.05
N ARG A 436 -30.39 -23.39 -4.53
CA ARG A 436 -30.65 -24.75 -4.07
C ARG A 436 -30.43 -25.78 -5.17
N LYS A 437 -31.01 -25.57 -6.37
CA LYS A 437 -30.82 -26.45 -7.51
C LYS A 437 -29.35 -26.60 -7.89
N LEU A 438 -28.61 -25.51 -7.95
CA LEU A 438 -27.17 -25.53 -8.22
C LEU A 438 -26.37 -26.31 -7.17
N ALA A 439 -26.73 -26.18 -5.90
CA ALA A 439 -26.11 -26.94 -4.81
C ALA A 439 -26.41 -28.45 -4.87
N GLU A 440 -27.65 -28.82 -5.18
CA GLU A 440 -28.06 -30.22 -5.38
C GLU A 440 -27.33 -30.85 -6.58
N GLU A 441 -27.21 -30.13 -7.70
CA GLU A 441 -26.46 -30.60 -8.87
C GLU A 441 -24.97 -30.78 -8.56
N ALA A 442 -24.37 -29.85 -7.78
CA ALA A 442 -22.97 -29.97 -7.33
C ALA A 442 -22.78 -31.19 -6.42
N LEU A 443 -23.67 -31.42 -5.46
CA LEU A 443 -23.65 -32.60 -4.58
C LEU A 443 -23.77 -33.92 -5.35
N ALA A 444 -24.58 -33.94 -6.40
CA ALA A 444 -24.73 -35.12 -7.24
C ALA A 444 -23.43 -35.49 -7.98
N LYS A 445 -22.64 -34.52 -8.37
CA LYS A 445 -21.33 -34.72 -9.03
C LYS A 445 -20.22 -35.15 -8.07
N LEU A 446 -20.39 -34.95 -6.76
CA LEU A 446 -19.40 -35.31 -5.73
C LEU A 446 -19.69 -36.67 -5.06
N LYS A 447 -20.73 -37.38 -5.51
CA LYS A 447 -21.02 -38.76 -5.11
C LYS A 447 -20.17 -39.72 -5.92
#